data_5541428ffa3483816de1763edf2a3240
#
_entry.id   5541428ffa3483816de1763edf2a3240
#
_cell.length_a   1.000
_cell.length_b   1.000
_cell.length_c   1.000
_cell.angle_alpha   90.00
_cell.angle_beta   90.00
_cell.angle_gamma   90.00
#
_symmetry.space_group_name_H-M   'P 1'
#
loop_
_entity.id
_entity.type
_entity.pdbx_description
1 polymer ?
#
loop_
_entity_poly.entity_id
_entity_poly.type
_entity_poly.pdbx_seq_one_letter_code
_entity_poly.pdbx_strand_id
1 'polypeptide(L)'
;MVLLTAGNLAISQAVRQVLTEARGKPRSLWTARDMFEAATIVGEAVRDVYDRDAAALAKAKIDFNVSIIFGGQIGEERPRLFNVYAAGNFIEATPENCYFQIGEAKYGKPIIDRVVSPGLPLDEAAKCALIS
;
A
#
# COMPACT_ATOMS: atom_id res chain seq x y z
N MET A 1 -9.56 4.34 -6.16
CA MET A 1 -8.30 3.97 -5.45
C MET A 1 -8.63 3.10 -4.26
N VAL A 2 -7.80 2.11 -3.98
CA VAL A 2 -7.92 1.18 -2.84
C VAL A 2 -6.60 1.18 -2.08
N LEU A 3 -6.66 1.15 -0.75
CA LEU A 3 -5.52 1.10 0.14
C LEU A 3 -5.73 -0.05 1.15
N LEU A 4 -4.83 -1.02 1.13
CA LEU A 4 -4.79 -2.15 2.06
C LEU A 4 -3.55 -2.02 2.94
N THR A 5 -3.67 -2.31 4.22
CA THR A 5 -2.57 -2.14 5.18
C THR A 5 -2.32 -3.41 5.99
N ALA A 6 -1.06 -3.63 6.34
CA ALA A 6 -0.64 -4.62 7.33
C ALA A 6 0.45 -4.03 8.23
N GLY A 7 0.66 -4.65 9.39
CA GLY A 7 1.61 -4.21 10.40
C GLY A 7 0.92 -3.59 11.61
N ASN A 8 1.50 -2.54 12.18
CA ASN A 8 0.96 -1.88 13.37
C ASN A 8 -0.32 -1.09 13.03
N LEU A 9 -1.42 -1.45 13.67
CA LEU A 9 -2.73 -0.84 13.41
C LEU A 9 -2.76 0.66 13.71
N ALA A 10 -2.10 1.10 14.78
CA ALA A 10 -2.06 2.53 15.14
C ALA A 10 -1.34 3.35 14.07
N ILE A 11 -0.26 2.83 13.50
CA ILE A 11 0.44 3.48 12.38
C ILE A 11 -0.45 3.52 11.14
N SER A 12 -1.08 2.41 10.78
CA SER A 12 -1.99 2.33 9.63
C SER A 12 -3.16 3.31 9.75
N GLN A 13 -3.76 3.41 10.93
CA GLN A 13 -4.84 4.37 11.20
C GLN A 13 -4.34 5.82 11.11
N ALA A 14 -3.14 6.11 11.63
CA ALA A 14 -2.56 7.44 11.56
C ALA A 14 -2.27 7.86 10.10
N VAL A 15 -1.71 6.98 9.29
CA VAL A 15 -1.49 7.23 7.85
C VAL A 15 -2.82 7.54 7.15
N ARG A 16 -3.84 6.72 7.38
CA ARG A 16 -5.18 6.95 6.84
C ARG A 16 -5.74 8.31 7.27
N GLN A 17 -5.55 8.68 8.54
CA GLN A 17 -6.04 9.96 9.07
C GLN A 17 -5.34 11.14 8.37
N VAL A 18 -4.00 11.11 8.24
CA VAL A 18 -3.23 12.14 7.53
C VAL A 18 -3.75 12.31 6.09
N LEU A 19 -3.96 11.20 5.37
CA LEU A 19 -4.49 11.24 4.01
C LEU A 19 -5.91 11.83 3.96
N THR A 20 -6.76 11.47 4.90
CA THR A 20 -8.16 11.95 4.96
C THR A 20 -8.23 13.44 5.29
N GLU A 21 -7.42 13.92 6.23
CA GLU A 21 -7.34 15.34 6.60
C GLU A 21 -6.78 16.24 5.51
N ALA A 22 -6.06 15.66 4.55
CA ALA A 22 -5.61 16.37 3.36
C ALA A 22 -6.72 16.63 2.34
N ARG A 23 -7.91 16.04 2.52
CA ARG A 23 -9.05 16.27 1.62
C ARG A 23 -9.40 17.75 1.57
N GLY A 24 -9.49 18.29 0.36
CA GLY A 24 -9.76 19.73 0.15
C GLY A 24 -8.50 20.61 0.16
N LYS A 25 -7.33 20.06 0.48
CA LYS A 25 -6.06 20.78 0.32
C LYS A 25 -5.60 20.72 -1.15
N PRO A 26 -4.76 21.69 -1.58
CA PRO A 26 -4.24 21.72 -2.97
C PRO A 26 -3.49 20.44 -3.37
N ARG A 27 -2.81 19.77 -2.41
CA ARG A 27 -2.12 18.50 -2.61
C ARG A 27 -2.77 17.41 -1.75
N SER A 28 -3.41 16.47 -2.41
CA SER A 28 -4.12 15.36 -1.75
C SER A 28 -4.33 14.20 -2.72
N LEU A 29 -4.81 13.06 -2.24
CA LEU A 29 -5.21 11.93 -3.11
C LEU A 29 -6.32 12.34 -4.10
N TRP A 30 -7.16 13.29 -3.74
CA TRP A 30 -8.28 13.75 -4.59
C TRP A 30 -7.85 14.73 -5.68
N THR A 31 -6.64 15.30 -5.59
CA THR A 31 -6.07 16.24 -6.57
C THR A 31 -4.87 15.67 -7.30
N ALA A 32 -4.47 14.43 -7.01
CA ALA A 32 -3.37 13.76 -7.68
C ALA A 32 -3.68 13.63 -9.21
N ARG A 33 -2.68 13.93 -10.04
CA ARG A 33 -2.81 13.91 -11.50
C ARG A 33 -2.80 12.50 -12.07
N ASP A 34 -2.08 11.60 -11.40
CA ASP A 34 -1.92 10.21 -11.78
C ASP A 34 -1.68 9.34 -10.55
N MET A 35 -1.68 8.02 -10.74
CA MET A 35 -1.48 7.08 -9.64
C MET A 35 -0.06 7.11 -9.07
N PHE A 36 0.95 7.53 -9.83
CA PHE A 36 2.31 7.70 -9.30
C PHE A 36 2.38 8.84 -8.29
N GLU A 37 1.78 9.98 -8.61
CA GLU A 37 1.67 11.10 -7.67
C GLU A 37 0.86 10.69 -6.42
N ALA A 38 -0.23 9.97 -6.60
CA ALA A 38 -1.03 9.44 -5.49
C ALA A 38 -0.20 8.51 -4.59
N ALA A 39 0.60 7.61 -5.16
CA ALA A 39 1.49 6.73 -4.39
C ALA A 39 2.58 7.54 -3.64
N THR A 40 3.10 8.60 -4.25
CA THR A 40 4.03 9.53 -3.60
C THR A 40 3.39 10.19 -2.38
N ILE A 41 2.15 10.65 -2.49
CA ILE A 41 1.39 11.25 -1.38
C ILE A 41 1.18 10.23 -0.24
N VAL A 42 0.90 8.97 -0.57
CA VAL A 42 0.80 7.90 0.45
C VAL A 42 2.14 7.71 1.16
N GLY A 43 3.26 7.67 0.42
CA GLY A 43 4.60 7.57 1.00
C GLY A 43 4.97 8.74 1.89
N GLU A 44 4.61 9.97 1.49
CA GLU A 44 4.78 11.17 2.31
C GLU A 44 3.99 11.07 3.62
N ALA A 45 2.74 10.61 3.58
CA ALA A 45 1.93 10.39 4.78
C ALA A 45 2.56 9.36 5.74
N VAL A 46 3.17 8.30 5.21
CA VAL A 46 3.93 7.33 6.02
C VAL A 46 5.11 8.02 6.73
N ARG A 47 5.86 8.86 6.02
CA ARG A 47 6.99 9.62 6.61
C ARG A 47 6.53 10.62 7.66
N ASP A 48 5.42 11.31 7.45
CA ASP A 48 4.85 12.23 8.44
C ASP A 48 4.52 11.51 9.75
N VAL A 49 3.93 10.32 9.65
CA VAL A 49 3.63 9.48 10.82
C VAL A 49 4.92 8.97 11.48
N TYR A 50 5.91 8.57 10.68
CA TYR A 50 7.23 8.16 11.19
C TYR A 50 7.88 9.30 11.98
N ASP A 51 7.95 10.50 11.43
CA ASP A 51 8.58 11.66 12.06
C ASP A 51 7.88 12.02 13.40
N ARG A 52 6.56 11.80 13.47
CA ARG A 52 5.79 12.03 14.69
C ARG A 52 6.01 10.95 15.76
N ASP A 53 5.99 9.67 15.37
CA ASP A 53 5.79 8.56 16.32
C ASP A 53 7.04 7.68 16.53
N ALA A 54 8.03 7.69 15.63
CA ALA A 54 9.15 6.75 15.66
C ALA A 54 9.97 6.81 16.95
N ALA A 55 10.22 8.00 17.49
CA ALA A 55 10.98 8.16 18.72
C ALA A 55 10.25 7.56 19.94
N ALA A 56 8.96 7.73 20.04
CA ALA A 56 8.13 7.16 21.11
C ALA A 56 8.03 5.63 20.98
N LEU A 57 7.88 5.11 19.78
CA LEU A 57 7.86 3.68 19.49
C LEU A 57 9.20 3.02 19.86
N ALA A 58 10.33 3.64 19.50
CA ALA A 58 11.67 3.16 19.83
C ALA A 58 11.90 3.07 21.36
N LYS A 59 11.43 4.07 22.13
CA LYS A 59 11.48 4.05 23.61
C LYS A 59 10.66 2.88 24.17
N ALA A 60 9.54 2.54 23.55
CA ALA A 60 8.70 1.43 23.93
C ALA A 60 9.19 0.08 23.36
N LYS A 61 10.31 0.05 22.63
CA LYS A 61 10.85 -1.12 21.93
C LYS A 61 9.86 -1.73 20.93
N ILE A 62 9.11 -0.88 20.24
CA ILE A 62 8.17 -1.25 19.19
C ILE A 62 8.74 -0.76 17.87
N ASP A 63 8.85 -1.64 16.90
CA ASP A 63 9.28 -1.29 15.55
C ASP A 63 8.21 -0.49 14.81
N PHE A 64 8.64 0.50 14.02
CA PHE A 64 7.77 1.19 13.08
C PHE A 64 7.52 0.24 11.89
N ASN A 65 6.39 -0.45 11.93
CA ASN A 65 6.05 -1.49 10.97
C ASN A 65 4.72 -1.17 10.28
N VAL A 66 4.78 -0.89 8.99
CA VAL A 66 3.63 -0.72 8.10
C VAL A 66 4.01 -1.15 6.69
N SER A 67 3.11 -1.86 6.05
CA SER A 67 3.16 -2.19 4.62
C SER A 67 1.83 -1.83 4.00
N ILE A 68 1.84 -1.22 2.82
CA ILE A 68 0.63 -0.75 2.17
C ILE A 68 0.61 -1.22 0.72
N ILE A 69 -0.45 -1.91 0.31
CA ILE A 69 -0.78 -2.09 -1.09
C ILE A 69 -1.74 -0.96 -1.49
N PHE A 70 -1.35 -0.22 -2.51
CA PHE A 70 -2.12 0.92 -3.01
C PHE A 70 -2.35 0.78 -4.51
N GLY A 71 -3.60 0.78 -4.93
CA GLY A 71 -3.95 0.56 -6.32
C GLY A 71 -5.16 1.36 -6.78
N GLY A 72 -5.26 1.55 -8.09
CA GLY A 72 -6.37 2.22 -8.70
C GLY A 72 -6.07 2.76 -10.08
N GLN A 73 -6.89 3.71 -10.49
CA GLN A 73 -6.81 4.37 -11.79
C GLN A 73 -7.27 5.83 -11.63
N ILE A 74 -6.58 6.75 -12.25
CA ILE A 74 -6.95 8.17 -12.33
C ILE A 74 -7.05 8.56 -13.79
N GLY A 75 -8.19 9.15 -14.17
CA GLY A 75 -8.43 9.57 -15.55
C GLY A 75 -8.36 8.40 -16.54
N GLU A 76 -7.67 8.63 -17.64
CA GLU A 76 -7.52 7.67 -18.75
C GLU A 76 -6.28 6.78 -18.64
N GLU A 77 -5.50 6.87 -17.56
CA GLU A 77 -4.36 5.98 -17.37
C GLU A 77 -4.82 4.53 -17.16
N ARG A 78 -3.94 3.57 -17.44
CA ARG A 78 -4.18 2.17 -17.06
C ARG A 78 -4.26 2.01 -15.54
N PRO A 79 -4.98 1.00 -15.00
CA PRO A 79 -4.90 0.66 -13.60
C PRO A 79 -3.45 0.38 -13.17
N ARG A 80 -3.05 0.90 -12.01
CA ARG A 80 -1.68 0.77 -11.48
C ARG A 80 -1.72 0.27 -10.03
N LEU A 81 -0.69 -0.47 -9.64
CA LEU A 81 -0.57 -1.10 -8.32
C LEU A 81 0.80 -0.81 -7.73
N PHE A 82 0.83 -0.40 -6.48
CA PHE A 82 2.05 -0.04 -5.76
C PHE A 82 2.13 -0.78 -4.42
N ASN A 83 3.36 -1.10 -4.01
CA ASN A 83 3.66 -1.53 -2.65
C ASN A 83 4.49 -0.43 -1.96
N VAL A 84 3.91 0.19 -0.94
CA VAL A 84 4.54 1.27 -0.17
C VAL A 84 5.10 0.70 1.12
N TYR A 85 6.38 0.95 1.36
CA TYR A 85 7.14 0.45 2.50
C TYR A 85 7.10 1.42 3.69
N ALA A 86 7.57 0.94 4.85
CA ALA A 86 7.63 1.71 6.08
C ALA A 86 8.52 2.98 6.00
N ALA A 87 9.46 3.03 5.07
CA ALA A 87 10.26 4.22 4.80
C ALA A 87 9.56 5.25 3.89
N GLY A 88 8.33 4.96 3.44
CA GLY A 88 7.57 5.81 2.53
C GLY A 88 7.99 5.71 1.07
N ASN A 89 9.01 4.89 0.74
CA ASN A 89 9.36 4.54 -0.62
C ASN A 89 8.40 3.44 -1.13
N PHE A 90 8.35 3.27 -2.44
CA PHE A 90 7.44 2.30 -3.03
C PHE A 90 8.00 1.70 -4.33
N ILE A 91 7.43 0.58 -4.73
CA ILE A 91 7.62 -0.04 -6.04
C ILE A 91 6.28 -0.18 -6.75
N GLU A 92 6.31 -0.20 -8.07
CA GLU A 92 5.14 -0.45 -8.91
C GLU A 92 5.17 -1.89 -9.44
N ALA A 93 4.00 -2.51 -9.53
CA ALA A 93 3.85 -3.80 -10.16
C ALA A 93 4.15 -3.73 -11.67
N THR A 94 4.85 -4.74 -12.15
CA THR A 94 5.22 -4.92 -13.56
C THR A 94 4.67 -6.26 -14.07
N PRO A 95 4.70 -6.54 -15.38
CA PRO A 95 4.34 -7.87 -15.88
C PRO A 95 5.16 -9.01 -15.25
N GLU A 96 6.43 -8.75 -14.90
CA GLU A 96 7.32 -9.73 -14.27
C GLU A 96 7.05 -9.87 -12.77
N ASN A 97 6.54 -8.82 -12.12
CA ASN A 97 6.17 -8.79 -10.72
C ASN A 97 4.76 -8.20 -10.58
N CYS A 98 3.76 -9.00 -10.93
CA CYS A 98 2.40 -8.54 -11.21
C CYS A 98 1.48 -8.48 -9.99
N TYR A 99 1.94 -8.88 -8.80
CA TYR A 99 1.15 -8.82 -7.56
C TYR A 99 2.03 -8.46 -6.36
N PHE A 100 1.38 -8.04 -5.29
CA PHE A 100 2.00 -7.84 -3.98
C PHE A 100 1.22 -8.59 -2.91
N GLN A 101 1.92 -8.97 -1.84
CA GLN A 101 1.34 -9.57 -0.65
C GLN A 101 1.91 -8.86 0.58
N ILE A 102 1.04 -8.52 1.52
CA ILE A 102 1.40 -7.91 2.81
C ILE A 102 0.80 -8.72 3.95
N GLY A 103 1.34 -8.56 5.16
CA GLY A 103 0.93 -9.33 6.33
C GLY A 103 1.67 -10.66 6.43
N GLU A 104 0.98 -11.70 6.94
CA GLU A 104 1.57 -13.03 7.09
C GLU A 104 1.66 -13.75 5.73
N ALA A 105 2.88 -14.07 5.32
CA ALA A 105 3.14 -14.65 4.00
C ALA A 105 3.46 -16.16 4.04
N LYS A 106 3.51 -16.75 5.24
CA LYS A 106 4.06 -18.10 5.44
C LYS A 106 3.33 -19.20 4.66
N TYR A 107 2.01 -19.11 4.59
CA TYR A 107 1.18 -20.14 3.94
C TYR A 107 0.65 -19.69 2.57
N GLY A 108 0.29 -18.45 2.42
CA GLY A 108 -0.33 -17.91 1.21
C GLY A 108 0.63 -17.68 0.07
N LYS A 109 1.81 -17.17 0.35
CA LYS A 109 2.81 -16.82 -0.68
C LYS A 109 3.18 -17.99 -1.61
N PRO A 110 3.43 -19.21 -1.12
CA PRO A 110 3.76 -20.34 -2.02
C PRO A 110 2.64 -20.69 -3.00
N ILE A 111 1.38 -20.42 -2.66
CA ILE A 111 0.23 -20.64 -3.54
C ILE A 111 0.19 -19.56 -4.60
N ILE A 112 0.26 -18.31 -4.18
CA ILE A 112 0.18 -17.14 -5.05
C ILE A 112 1.34 -17.13 -6.08
N ASP A 113 2.55 -17.41 -5.65
CA ASP A 113 3.75 -17.45 -6.51
C ASP A 113 3.62 -18.48 -7.66
N ARG A 114 2.80 -19.50 -7.48
CA ARG A 114 2.61 -20.57 -8.50
C ARG A 114 1.45 -20.30 -9.44
N VAL A 115 0.47 -19.54 -9.03
CA VAL A 115 -0.83 -19.44 -9.73
C VAL A 115 -1.02 -18.07 -10.35
N VAL A 116 -0.61 -16.99 -9.66
CA VAL A 116 -0.90 -15.62 -10.12
C VAL A 116 0.02 -15.21 -11.27
N SER A 117 -0.59 -14.81 -12.35
CA SER A 117 0.07 -14.29 -13.56
C SER A 117 -0.70 -13.10 -14.12
N PRO A 118 -0.10 -12.26 -14.96
CA PRO A 118 -0.75 -11.07 -15.52
C PRO A 118 -2.05 -11.34 -16.28
N GLY A 119 -2.19 -12.53 -16.84
CA GLY A 119 -3.38 -12.95 -17.59
C GLY A 119 -4.43 -13.70 -16.77
N LEU A 120 -4.24 -13.86 -15.46
CA LEU A 120 -5.18 -14.59 -14.61
C LEU A 120 -6.53 -13.89 -14.56
N PRO A 121 -7.66 -14.59 -14.82
CA PRO A 121 -8.99 -14.01 -14.67
C PRO A 121 -9.27 -13.52 -13.25
N LEU A 122 -10.06 -12.47 -13.12
CA LEU A 122 -10.30 -11.80 -11.83
C LEU A 122 -10.93 -12.73 -10.78
N ASP A 123 -11.84 -13.62 -11.19
CA ASP A 123 -12.47 -14.61 -10.31
C ASP A 123 -11.47 -15.62 -9.77
N GLU A 124 -10.52 -16.07 -10.60
CA GLU A 124 -9.43 -16.95 -10.18
C GLU A 124 -8.44 -16.21 -9.25
N ALA A 125 -8.13 -14.96 -9.55
CA ALA A 125 -7.31 -14.12 -8.66
C ALA A 125 -7.99 -13.93 -7.29
N ALA A 126 -9.31 -13.72 -7.27
CA ALA A 126 -10.07 -13.60 -6.03
C ALA A 126 -10.05 -14.91 -5.20
N LYS A 127 -10.17 -16.07 -5.85
CA LYS A 127 -10.02 -17.37 -5.18
C LYS A 127 -8.64 -17.52 -4.55
N CYS A 128 -7.58 -17.15 -5.28
CA CYS A 128 -6.21 -17.18 -4.75
C CYS A 128 -6.06 -16.27 -3.52
N ALA A 129 -6.62 -15.06 -3.56
CA ALA A 129 -6.59 -14.15 -2.43
C ALA A 129 -7.34 -14.69 -1.19
N LEU A 130 -8.43 -15.42 -1.39
CA LEU A 130 -9.23 -16.00 -0.29
C LEU A 130 -8.53 -17.16 0.42
N ILE A 131 -7.67 -17.90 -0.28
CA ILE A 131 -6.94 -19.05 0.28
C ILE A 131 -5.49 -18.72 0.68
N SER A 132 -5.03 -17.51 0.42
CA SER A 132 -3.70 -17.01 0.85
C SER A 132 -3.74 -16.32 2.25
#